data_1ba95d2452296a90613f9acc64d73b59
#
_entry.id   1ba95d2452296a90613f9acc64d73b59
#
_cell.length_a   1.000
_cell.length_b   1.000
_cell.length_c   1.000
_cell.angle_alpha   90.00
_cell.angle_beta   90.00
_cell.angle_gamma   90.00
#
_symmetry.space_group_name_H-M   'P 1'
#
loop_
_entity.id
_entity.type
_entity.pdbx_description
1 polymer ?
#
loop_
_entity_poly.entity_id
_entity_poly.type
_entity_poly.pdbx_seq_one_letter_code
_entity_poly.pdbx_strand_id
1 'polypeptide(L)'
;HDAYCGDEVAYGQIIGMPARFKAPTELIEKALSLNNLPDCKDLHVKAGLTVSGEWFVNSREKMQQIMDHFPEATAVDMESCSIAQVCHIYQTPFVSFRVISDVPLKDNKASQYYDFWERIANGSFEVTKHFINLIHNPSLIHNS
;
A
#
# COMPACT_ATOMS: atom_id res chain seq x y z
N HIS A 1 11.52 -7.49 3.65
CA HIS A 1 11.24 -8.54 4.66
C HIS A 1 12.31 -9.64 4.77
N ASP A 2 13.36 -9.64 4.02
CA ASP A 2 14.48 -10.62 4.08
C ASP A 2 15.83 -9.98 4.37
N ALA A 3 15.91 -8.67 4.56
CA ALA A 3 17.14 -8.02 4.97
C ALA A 3 17.23 -7.98 6.50
N TYR A 4 18.21 -8.66 7.05
CA TYR A 4 18.59 -8.57 8.45
C TYR A 4 20.01 -8.02 8.58
N CYS A 5 20.15 -6.88 9.19
CA CYS A 5 21.43 -6.17 9.31
C CYS A 5 22.04 -6.26 10.72
N GLY A 6 21.64 -7.24 11.54
CA GLY A 6 22.11 -7.44 12.91
C GLY A 6 21.19 -6.85 13.98
N ASP A 7 21.56 -7.01 15.24
CA ASP A 7 20.72 -6.71 16.41
C ASP A 7 20.54 -5.19 16.69
N GLU A 8 21.29 -4.34 15.99
CA GLU A 8 21.25 -2.88 16.18
C GLU A 8 20.13 -2.18 15.39
N VAL A 9 19.46 -2.89 14.48
CA VAL A 9 18.39 -2.34 13.64
C VAL A 9 17.16 -3.24 13.65
N ALA A 10 15.98 -2.67 13.37
CA ALA A 10 14.77 -3.46 13.26
C ALA A 10 14.83 -4.40 12.04
N TYR A 11 14.14 -5.54 12.14
CA TYR A 11 14.05 -6.49 11.01
C TYR A 11 13.56 -5.78 9.73
N GLY A 12 14.28 -5.97 8.64
CA GLY A 12 14.00 -5.31 7.34
C GLY A 12 14.50 -3.86 7.24
N GLN A 13 15.09 -3.29 8.28
CA GLN A 13 15.66 -1.95 8.25
C GLN A 13 17.07 -1.95 7.64
N ILE A 14 17.33 -1.01 6.75
CA ILE A 14 18.68 -0.73 6.25
C ILE A 14 19.38 0.23 7.22
N ILE A 15 20.64 -0.05 7.54
CA ILE A 15 21.47 0.82 8.39
C ILE A 15 21.48 2.26 7.82
N GLY A 16 21.22 3.24 8.68
CA GLY A 16 21.15 4.65 8.28
C GLY A 16 19.84 5.09 7.64
N MET A 17 18.87 4.18 7.49
CA MET A 17 17.53 4.48 6.98
C MET A 17 16.47 4.31 8.08
N PRO A 18 15.29 4.97 7.97
CA PRO A 18 14.18 4.71 8.87
C PRO A 18 13.71 3.25 8.79
N ALA A 19 13.26 2.69 9.91
CA ALA A 19 12.60 1.38 9.91
C ALA A 19 11.28 1.38 9.11
N ARG A 20 10.66 2.54 8.97
CA ARG A 20 9.41 2.75 8.19
C ARG A 20 9.45 4.11 7.50
N PHE A 21 9.07 4.12 6.24
CA PHE A 21 8.90 5.34 5.45
C PHE A 21 7.44 5.77 5.54
N LYS A 22 7.19 6.86 6.28
CA LYS A 22 5.83 7.36 6.51
C LYS A 22 5.38 8.25 5.35
N ALA A 23 4.21 7.96 4.79
CA ALA A 23 3.54 8.88 3.88
C ALA A 23 3.11 10.16 4.64
N PRO A 24 3.11 11.33 4.00
CA PRO A 24 2.58 12.56 4.59
C PRO A 24 1.12 12.40 5.02
N THR A 25 0.80 12.87 6.22
CA THR A 25 -0.57 12.78 6.79
C THR A 25 -1.61 13.39 5.85
N GLU A 26 -1.31 14.54 5.26
CA GLU A 26 -2.20 15.19 4.31
C GLU A 26 -2.56 14.31 3.10
N LEU A 27 -1.59 13.56 2.57
CA LEU A 27 -1.85 12.64 1.45
C LEU A 27 -2.70 11.45 1.88
N ILE A 28 -2.50 10.96 3.10
CA ILE A 28 -3.32 9.88 3.67
C ILE A 28 -4.76 10.36 3.86
N GLU A 29 -4.97 11.56 4.42
CA GLU A 29 -6.29 12.14 4.63
C GLU A 29 -7.04 12.35 3.30
N LYS A 30 -6.35 12.90 2.29
CA LYS A 30 -6.91 13.01 0.93
C LYS A 30 -7.29 11.66 0.35
N ALA A 31 -6.45 10.63 0.52
CA ALA A 31 -6.76 9.29 0.05
C ALA A 31 -8.01 8.71 0.75
N LEU A 32 -8.11 8.87 2.07
CA LEU A 32 -9.25 8.38 2.84
C LEU A 32 -10.55 9.12 2.52
N SER A 33 -10.48 10.41 2.16
CA SER A 33 -11.65 11.20 1.75
C SER A 33 -12.31 10.69 0.47
N LEU A 34 -11.60 9.92 -0.36
CA LEU A 34 -12.17 9.28 -1.55
C LEU A 34 -13.34 8.35 -1.24
N ASN A 35 -13.39 7.78 -0.03
CA ASN A 35 -14.53 6.95 0.40
C ASN A 35 -15.86 7.71 0.44
N ASN A 36 -15.82 9.04 0.46
CA ASN A 36 -17.02 9.89 0.49
C ASN A 36 -17.50 10.28 -0.92
N LEU A 37 -16.72 9.97 -1.96
CA LEU A 37 -17.09 10.30 -3.34
C LEU A 37 -18.09 9.28 -3.90
N PRO A 38 -19.17 9.72 -4.56
CA PRO A 38 -20.16 8.82 -5.16
C PRO A 38 -19.55 7.79 -6.13
N ASP A 39 -18.56 8.21 -6.91
CA ASP A 39 -17.88 7.36 -7.89
C ASP A 39 -16.93 6.33 -7.25
N CYS A 40 -16.62 6.48 -5.96
CA CYS A 40 -15.74 5.60 -5.21
C CYS A 40 -16.48 4.78 -4.13
N LYS A 41 -17.82 4.89 -4.03
CA LYS A 41 -18.62 4.26 -2.96
C LYS A 41 -18.48 2.75 -2.85
N ASP A 42 -18.19 2.06 -3.95
CA ASP A 42 -18.02 0.61 -4.00
C ASP A 42 -16.55 0.19 -3.77
N LEU A 43 -15.66 1.17 -3.56
CA LEU A 43 -14.24 0.99 -3.32
C LEU A 43 -13.92 1.37 -1.89
N HIS A 44 -13.19 0.49 -1.20
CA HIS A 44 -12.80 0.72 0.19
C HIS A 44 -11.33 1.13 0.27
N VAL A 45 -11.09 2.44 0.29
CA VAL A 45 -9.75 2.99 0.51
C VAL A 45 -9.42 2.91 2.00
N LYS A 46 -8.31 2.26 2.33
CA LYS A 46 -7.80 2.11 3.70
C LYS A 46 -6.34 2.52 3.77
N ALA A 47 -5.97 3.15 4.87
CA ALA A 47 -4.57 3.37 5.19
C ALA A 47 -4.01 2.17 5.97
N GLY A 48 -2.74 1.87 5.77
CA GLY A 48 -2.09 0.78 6.47
C GLY A 48 -0.61 0.64 6.13
N LEU A 49 0.05 -0.35 6.72
CA LEU A 49 1.44 -0.67 6.46
C LEU A 49 1.54 -1.56 5.21
N THR A 50 2.30 -1.10 4.22
CA THR A 50 2.77 -1.97 3.13
C THR A 50 4.15 -2.52 3.49
N VAL A 51 4.27 -3.84 3.50
CA VAL A 51 5.54 -4.55 3.67
C VAL A 51 6.08 -4.92 2.29
N SER A 52 7.29 -4.48 1.99
CA SER A 52 7.88 -4.63 0.65
C SER A 52 9.17 -5.45 0.71
N GLY A 53 9.37 -6.35 -0.24
CA GLY A 53 10.56 -7.18 -0.34
C GLY A 53 10.53 -8.05 -1.60
N GLU A 54 11.55 -8.89 -1.79
CA GLU A 54 11.75 -9.63 -3.04
C GLU A 54 10.92 -10.93 -3.17
N TRP A 55 10.15 -11.28 -2.14
CA TRP A 55 9.35 -12.50 -2.20
C TRP A 55 8.06 -12.30 -2.99
N PHE A 56 7.84 -13.14 -3.96
CA PHE A 56 6.51 -13.35 -4.50
C PHE A 56 5.70 -14.17 -3.48
N VAL A 57 4.77 -13.52 -2.80
CA VAL A 57 4.01 -14.09 -1.68
C VAL A 57 2.80 -14.84 -2.22
N ASN A 58 3.01 -16.10 -2.59
CA ASN A 58 2.01 -16.97 -3.20
C ASN A 58 1.53 -18.11 -2.28
N SER A 59 1.99 -18.15 -1.03
CA SER A 59 1.62 -19.21 -0.09
C SER A 59 1.24 -18.65 1.28
N ARG A 60 0.45 -19.44 2.03
CA ARG A 60 0.06 -19.15 3.42
C ARG A 60 1.29 -19.05 4.33
N GLU A 61 2.27 -19.92 4.13
CA GLU A 61 3.48 -20.02 4.94
C GLU A 61 4.31 -18.74 4.83
N LYS A 62 4.55 -18.27 3.59
CA LYS A 62 5.28 -17.00 3.36
C LYS A 62 4.54 -15.80 3.96
N MET A 63 3.22 -15.76 3.79
CA MET A 63 2.41 -14.69 4.39
C MET A 63 2.48 -14.73 5.91
N GLN A 64 2.43 -15.92 6.53
CA GLN A 64 2.54 -16.07 7.97
C GLN A 64 3.89 -15.57 8.49
N GLN A 65 5.00 -15.91 7.83
CA GLN A 65 6.34 -15.42 8.19
C GLN A 65 6.41 -13.89 8.16
N ILE A 66 5.78 -13.25 7.17
CA ILE A 66 5.69 -11.79 7.10
C ILE A 66 4.86 -11.25 8.28
N MET A 67 3.71 -11.84 8.56
CA MET A 67 2.84 -11.41 9.65
C MET A 67 3.47 -11.62 11.05
N ASP A 68 4.35 -12.60 11.21
CA ASP A 68 5.08 -12.83 12.46
C ASP A 68 6.06 -11.67 12.77
N HIS A 69 6.65 -11.05 11.72
CA HIS A 69 7.51 -9.88 11.87
C HIS A 69 6.75 -8.54 11.80
N PHE A 70 5.66 -8.49 11.05
CA PHE A 70 4.87 -7.28 10.79
C PHE A 70 3.37 -7.57 10.99
N PRO A 71 2.91 -7.76 12.24
CA PRO A 71 1.51 -8.13 12.51
C PRO A 71 0.49 -7.09 12.05
N GLU A 72 0.90 -5.82 11.90
CA GLU A 72 0.08 -4.73 11.39
C GLU A 72 0.10 -4.58 9.85
N ALA A 73 0.78 -5.47 9.12
CA ALA A 73 0.85 -5.42 7.67
C ALA A 73 -0.55 -5.50 7.04
N THR A 74 -0.83 -4.57 6.13
CA THR A 74 -2.12 -4.47 5.42
C THR A 74 -1.97 -4.91 3.96
N ALA A 75 -0.80 -4.70 3.38
CA ALA A 75 -0.48 -5.09 2.03
C ALA A 75 0.98 -5.56 1.95
N VAL A 76 1.25 -6.39 0.95
CA VAL A 76 2.61 -6.84 0.62
C VAL A 76 2.85 -6.58 -0.86
N ASP A 77 4.02 -6.03 -1.18
CA ASP A 77 4.46 -5.80 -2.55
C ASP A 77 5.98 -6.02 -2.71
N MET A 78 6.50 -5.72 -3.88
CA MET A 78 7.91 -5.93 -4.19
C MET A 78 8.65 -4.62 -4.58
N GLU A 79 7.97 -3.50 -4.69
CA GLU A 79 8.53 -2.25 -5.24
C GLU A 79 8.48 -1.05 -4.30
N SER A 80 7.48 -0.97 -3.41
CA SER A 80 7.24 0.25 -2.62
C SER A 80 8.42 0.67 -1.76
N CYS A 81 9.15 -0.28 -1.15
CA CYS A 81 10.25 0.05 -0.27
C CYS A 81 11.42 0.70 -1.02
N SER A 82 11.80 0.17 -2.19
CA SER A 82 12.88 0.73 -2.99
C SER A 82 12.58 2.15 -3.47
N ILE A 83 11.34 2.39 -3.90
CA ILE A 83 10.88 3.74 -4.28
C ILE A 83 10.88 4.68 -3.07
N ALA A 84 10.37 4.22 -1.91
CA ALA A 84 10.32 5.00 -0.69
C ALA A 84 11.72 5.39 -0.19
N GLN A 85 12.73 4.51 -0.32
CA GLN A 85 14.12 4.81 0.02
C GLN A 85 14.67 5.94 -0.85
N VAL A 86 14.45 5.88 -2.15
CA VAL A 86 14.87 6.95 -3.08
C VAL A 86 14.18 8.26 -2.72
N CYS A 87 12.86 8.23 -2.52
CA CYS A 87 12.10 9.40 -2.12
C CYS A 87 12.59 9.99 -0.78
N HIS A 88 12.95 9.14 0.18
CA HIS A 88 13.51 9.58 1.46
C HIS A 88 14.85 10.30 1.27
N ILE A 89 15.77 9.73 0.48
CA ILE A 89 17.08 10.35 0.18
C ILE A 89 16.91 11.73 -0.45
N TYR A 90 15.98 11.86 -1.40
CA TYR A 90 15.72 13.11 -2.10
C TYR A 90 14.69 14.02 -1.40
N GLN A 91 14.25 13.66 -0.18
CA GLN A 91 13.26 14.42 0.60
C GLN A 91 11.96 14.69 -0.19
N THR A 92 11.56 13.74 -1.01
CA THR A 92 10.36 13.81 -1.83
C THR A 92 9.21 13.07 -1.12
N PRO A 93 8.02 13.71 -0.97
CA PRO A 93 6.85 13.03 -0.42
C PRO A 93 6.49 11.78 -1.23
N PHE A 94 6.17 10.69 -0.52
CA PHE A 94 5.81 9.42 -1.15
C PHE A 94 4.57 8.82 -0.51
N VAL A 95 3.67 8.33 -1.32
CA VAL A 95 2.54 7.48 -0.92
C VAL A 95 2.38 6.35 -1.93
N SER A 96 2.13 5.15 -1.45
CA SER A 96 1.86 3.99 -2.30
C SER A 96 0.37 3.67 -2.29
N PHE A 97 -0.25 3.61 -3.47
CA PHE A 97 -1.58 3.04 -3.66
C PHE A 97 -1.44 1.61 -4.14
N ARG A 98 -2.16 0.70 -3.47
CA ARG A 98 -2.18 -0.72 -3.83
C ARG A 98 -3.61 -1.21 -3.92
N VAL A 99 -3.90 -1.98 -4.93
CA VAL A 99 -5.13 -2.75 -5.04
C VAL A 99 -4.80 -4.19 -4.64
N ILE A 100 -5.57 -4.74 -3.72
CA ILE A 100 -5.35 -6.11 -3.25
C ILE A 100 -5.90 -7.09 -4.28
N SER A 101 -5.01 -7.85 -4.91
CA SER A 101 -5.35 -8.85 -5.92
C SER A 101 -5.88 -10.13 -5.29
N ASP A 102 -5.23 -10.56 -4.22
CA ASP A 102 -5.53 -11.82 -3.54
C ASP A 102 -5.10 -11.76 -2.08
N VAL A 103 -5.62 -12.67 -1.31
CA VAL A 103 -5.29 -12.83 0.11
C VAL A 103 -4.82 -14.27 0.33
N PRO A 104 -3.49 -14.53 0.40
CA PRO A 104 -2.94 -15.89 0.51
C PRO A 104 -3.40 -16.68 1.74
N LEU A 105 -3.92 -15.99 2.76
CA LEU A 105 -4.47 -16.62 3.97
C LEU A 105 -5.91 -17.16 3.78
N LYS A 106 -6.60 -16.80 2.69
CA LYS A 106 -7.94 -17.32 2.34
C LYS A 106 -7.85 -18.51 1.39
N ASP A 107 -8.83 -19.42 1.44
CA ASP A 107 -8.78 -20.71 0.74
C ASP A 107 -9.15 -20.67 -0.76
N ASN A 108 -9.67 -19.54 -1.29
CA ASN A 108 -10.18 -19.42 -2.67
C ASN A 108 -9.30 -18.55 -3.58
N LYS A 109 -8.04 -18.95 -3.79
CA LYS A 109 -7.05 -18.13 -4.54
C LYS A 109 -7.39 -17.92 -6.02
N ALA A 110 -7.86 -18.94 -6.72
CA ALA A 110 -8.06 -18.87 -8.17
C ALA A 110 -9.24 -17.97 -8.57
N SER A 111 -10.36 -18.00 -7.85
CA SER A 111 -11.51 -17.15 -8.12
C SER A 111 -11.21 -15.69 -7.80
N GLN A 112 -10.45 -15.41 -6.73
CA GLN A 112 -10.08 -14.05 -6.33
C GLN A 112 -9.23 -13.36 -7.41
N TYR A 113 -8.32 -14.07 -8.06
CA TYR A 113 -7.45 -13.52 -9.10
C TYR A 113 -8.22 -13.16 -10.38
N TYR A 114 -9.20 -13.99 -10.82
CA TYR A 114 -10.05 -13.69 -11.97
C TYR A 114 -11.01 -12.54 -11.68
N ASP A 115 -11.67 -12.54 -10.54
CA ASP A 115 -12.57 -11.46 -10.10
C ASP A 115 -11.83 -10.12 -9.94
N PHE A 116 -10.53 -10.16 -9.63
CA PHE A 116 -9.68 -9.00 -9.50
C PHE A 116 -9.53 -8.25 -10.83
N TRP A 117 -9.21 -8.94 -11.91
CA TRP A 117 -9.02 -8.31 -13.22
C TRP A 117 -10.29 -7.64 -13.75
N GLU A 118 -11.44 -8.23 -13.51
CA GLU A 118 -12.72 -7.63 -13.87
C GLU A 118 -13.01 -6.36 -13.05
N ARG A 119 -12.65 -6.34 -11.76
CA ARG A 119 -12.85 -5.17 -10.88
C ARG A 119 -11.86 -4.05 -11.14
N ILE A 120 -10.60 -4.36 -11.41
CA ILE A 120 -9.57 -3.35 -11.72
C ILE A 120 -9.93 -2.56 -12.96
N ALA A 121 -10.41 -3.21 -14.01
CA ALA A 121 -10.78 -2.53 -15.24
C ALA A 121 -11.79 -1.39 -15.02
N ASN A 122 -12.62 -1.49 -13.97
CA ASN A 122 -13.72 -0.58 -13.72
C ASN A 122 -13.56 0.37 -12.52
N GLY A 123 -12.62 0.13 -11.59
CA GLY A 123 -12.65 0.87 -10.31
C GLY A 123 -11.33 1.53 -9.88
N SER A 124 -10.19 0.87 -10.03
CA SER A 124 -8.92 1.38 -9.47
C SER A 124 -8.40 2.61 -10.20
N PHE A 125 -8.70 2.74 -11.50
CA PHE A 125 -8.32 3.90 -12.28
C PHE A 125 -9.02 5.17 -11.77
N GLU A 126 -10.31 5.10 -11.47
CA GLU A 126 -11.08 6.25 -10.96
C GLU A 126 -10.57 6.71 -9.58
N VAL A 127 -10.24 5.78 -8.67
CA VAL A 127 -9.62 6.14 -7.38
C VAL A 127 -8.32 6.93 -7.58
N THR A 128 -7.44 6.43 -8.43
CA THR A 128 -6.14 7.08 -8.69
C THR A 128 -6.33 8.45 -9.34
N LYS A 129 -7.23 8.57 -10.30
CA LYS A 129 -7.58 9.83 -10.99
C LYS A 129 -8.15 10.85 -10.01
N HIS A 130 -9.10 10.46 -9.17
CA HIS A 130 -9.65 11.35 -8.16
C HIS A 130 -8.60 11.78 -7.16
N PHE A 131 -7.73 10.88 -6.71
CA PHE A 131 -6.64 11.23 -5.81
C PHE A 131 -5.68 12.25 -6.41
N ILE A 132 -5.26 12.06 -7.66
CA ILE A 132 -4.39 13.03 -8.37
C ILE A 132 -5.10 14.39 -8.48
N ASN A 133 -6.39 14.41 -8.77
CA ASN A 133 -7.17 15.65 -8.83
C ASN A 133 -7.23 16.36 -7.48
N LEU A 134 -7.38 15.62 -6.37
CA LEU A 134 -7.36 16.20 -5.01
C LEU A 134 -5.99 16.76 -4.61
N ILE A 135 -4.91 16.22 -5.14
CA ILE A 135 -3.57 16.77 -4.93
C ILE A 135 -3.42 18.12 -5.65
N HIS A 136 -3.89 18.21 -6.89
CA HIS A 136 -3.74 19.40 -7.72
C HIS A 136 -4.79 20.49 -7.42
N ASN A 137 -5.99 20.11 -6.97
CA ASN A 137 -7.10 21.01 -6.70
C ASN A 137 -7.70 20.76 -5.30
N PRO A 138 -7.07 21.26 -4.22
CA PRO A 138 -7.53 21.03 -2.84
C PRO A 138 -8.93 21.54 -2.53
N SER A 139 -9.46 22.49 -3.32
CA SER A 139 -10.79 23.10 -3.14
C SER A 139 -11.97 22.17 -3.42
N LEU A 140 -11.74 20.98 -4.00
CA LEU A 140 -12.81 20.02 -4.30
C LEU A 140 -13.35 19.29 -3.06
N ILE A 141 -12.66 19.35 -1.93
CA ILE A 141 -13.08 18.68 -0.68
C ILE A 141 -14.18 19.49 0.07
N HIS A 142 -14.30 20.79 -0.19
CA HIS A 142 -15.19 21.66 0.58
C HIS A 142 -16.57 21.89 -0.04
N ASN A 143 -16.89 21.28 -1.18
CA ASN A 143 -18.15 21.49 -1.93
C ASN A 143 -19.00 20.22 -2.07
N SER A 144 -18.79 19.20 -1.22
CA SER A 144 -19.62 17.98 -1.22
C SER A 144 -20.30 17.75 0.11
#